data_cf4db62d46984d0ab9fe1143937bd7e1
#
_entry.id   cf4db62d46984d0ab9fe1143937bd7e1
#
_cell.length_a   1.000
_cell.length_b   1.000
_cell.length_c   1.000
_cell.angle_alpha   90.00
_cell.angle_beta   90.00
_cell.angle_gamma   90.00
#
_symmetry.space_group_name_H-M   'P 1'
#
loop_
_entity.id
_entity.type
_entity.pdbx_description
1 polymer ?
#
loop_
_entity_poly.entity_id
_entity_poly.type
_entity_poly.pdbx_seq_one_letter_code
_entity_poly.pdbx_strand_id
1 'polypeptide(L)'
;MDNNFLVIENISKSFGDNKVLENINLNISKSEFFGLLGSSGSGKTTLLRILGGFEKPDTGRVILDGTDITNLEPFDRPLNYMFQSYALFPHLNVFNNLAFGIKENFTKKEIEINVRNIAELLSIEHLLNRRIKQLSGGEQQRVALGRCLIKKPKLLLLDEPLAALDKKLRSKTQLELTTLQKKLKITFVFVTHDQEEAMSLSDRMAIMKNGLILECSSP
;
A
#
# COMPACT_ATOMS: atom_id res chain seq x y z
N MET A 1 -8.90 -21.77 -12.43
CA MET A 1 -7.77 -20.94 -12.93
C MET A 1 -7.10 -20.38 -11.71
N ASP A 2 -5.85 -20.75 -11.46
CA ASP A 2 -5.09 -20.26 -10.30
C ASP A 2 -4.90 -18.76 -10.43
N ASN A 3 -5.59 -18.02 -9.58
CA ASN A 3 -5.65 -16.56 -9.63
C ASN A 3 -4.50 -15.97 -8.82
N ASN A 4 -3.29 -16.57 -8.92
CA ASN A 4 -2.08 -16.20 -8.18
C ASN A 4 -1.46 -14.93 -8.79
N PHE A 5 -1.93 -13.76 -8.34
CA PHE A 5 -1.44 -12.47 -8.83
C PHE A 5 -0.17 -12.03 -8.09
N LEU A 6 -0.17 -12.14 -6.75
CA LEU A 6 1.02 -11.97 -5.92
C LEU A 6 1.29 -13.26 -5.17
N VAL A 7 2.46 -13.85 -5.39
CA VAL A 7 2.90 -15.08 -4.76
C VAL A 7 4.14 -14.81 -3.92
N ILE A 8 4.09 -15.18 -2.66
CA ILE A 8 5.15 -15.09 -1.68
C ILE A 8 5.54 -16.52 -1.33
N GLU A 9 6.78 -16.91 -1.62
CA GLU A 9 7.26 -18.28 -1.44
C GLU A 9 8.46 -18.33 -0.51
N ASN A 10 8.31 -19.02 0.61
CA ASN A 10 9.37 -19.37 1.57
C ASN A 10 10.19 -18.15 2.06
N ILE A 11 9.56 -16.98 2.17
CA ILE A 11 10.24 -15.76 2.61
C ILE A 11 10.64 -15.89 4.08
N SER A 12 11.96 -15.77 4.32
CA SER A 12 12.52 -15.64 5.67
C SER A 12 13.39 -14.39 5.75
N LYS A 13 13.45 -13.78 6.95
CA LYS A 13 14.25 -12.59 7.21
C LYS A 13 14.70 -12.52 8.66
N SER A 14 15.99 -12.26 8.85
CA SER A 14 16.59 -12.00 10.16
C SER A 14 17.33 -10.66 10.17
N PHE A 15 17.44 -10.03 11.32
CA PHE A 15 18.28 -8.87 11.58
C PHE A 15 19.23 -9.24 12.72
N GLY A 16 20.50 -9.52 12.40
CA GLY A 16 21.43 -10.16 13.30
C GLY A 16 20.88 -11.53 13.76
N ASP A 17 20.84 -11.77 15.06
CA ASP A 17 20.31 -13.03 15.63
C ASP A 17 18.78 -13.04 15.76
N ASN A 18 18.11 -11.91 15.46
CA ASN A 18 16.66 -11.83 15.60
C ASN A 18 15.95 -12.25 14.31
N LYS A 19 15.29 -13.41 14.33
CA LYS A 19 14.47 -13.91 13.24
C LYS A 19 13.12 -13.20 13.24
N VAL A 20 12.85 -12.42 12.20
CA VAL A 20 11.65 -11.57 12.10
C VAL A 20 10.58 -12.18 11.21
N LEU A 21 10.97 -12.92 10.17
CA LEU A 21 10.07 -13.70 9.31
C LEU A 21 10.61 -15.10 9.13
N GLU A 22 9.73 -16.09 9.18
CA GLU A 22 10.09 -17.49 9.04
C GLU A 22 9.16 -18.21 8.07
N ASN A 23 9.72 -18.59 6.92
CA ASN A 23 9.06 -19.42 5.91
C ASN A 23 7.64 -18.94 5.53
N ILE A 24 7.51 -17.65 5.27
CA ILE A 24 6.23 -17.04 4.88
C ILE A 24 5.82 -17.50 3.49
N ASN A 25 4.62 -18.05 3.40
CA ASN A 25 3.99 -18.46 2.15
C ASN A 25 2.58 -17.85 2.05
N LEU A 26 2.30 -17.09 0.98
CA LEU A 26 1.00 -16.46 0.72
C LEU A 26 0.71 -16.37 -0.77
N ASN A 27 -0.56 -16.52 -1.10
CA ASN A 27 -1.08 -16.26 -2.44
C ASN A 27 -2.21 -15.23 -2.36
N ILE A 28 -2.10 -14.15 -3.12
CA ILE A 28 -3.06 -13.05 -3.17
C ILE A 28 -3.57 -12.94 -4.60
N SER A 29 -4.88 -12.83 -4.74
CA SER A 29 -5.56 -12.78 -6.03
C SER A 29 -5.51 -11.38 -6.65
N LYS A 30 -5.74 -11.31 -7.96
CA LYS A 30 -5.88 -10.02 -8.64
C LYS A 30 -7.11 -9.28 -8.18
N SER A 31 -6.98 -7.97 -7.98
CA SER A 31 -8.07 -7.10 -7.51
C SER A 31 -8.61 -7.46 -6.12
N GLU A 32 -7.83 -8.16 -5.31
CA GLU A 32 -8.15 -8.50 -3.94
C GLU A 32 -7.73 -7.37 -2.99
N PHE A 33 -8.52 -7.13 -1.95
CA PHE A 33 -8.14 -6.30 -0.80
C PHE A 33 -7.67 -7.22 0.32
N PHE A 34 -6.36 -7.39 0.46
CA PHE A 34 -5.75 -8.36 1.37
C PHE A 34 -5.18 -7.70 2.62
N GLY A 35 -5.57 -8.20 3.80
CA GLY A 35 -5.12 -7.70 5.09
C GLY A 35 -4.02 -8.55 5.72
N LEU A 36 -3.00 -7.91 6.31
CA LEU A 36 -2.03 -8.53 7.23
C LEU A 36 -2.33 -8.01 8.63
N LEU A 37 -2.94 -8.85 9.48
CA LEU A 37 -3.31 -8.55 10.85
C LEU A 37 -2.30 -9.14 11.82
N GLY A 38 -1.96 -8.43 12.90
CA GLY A 38 -1.12 -8.95 13.99
C GLY A 38 -0.65 -7.85 14.93
N SER A 39 -0.12 -8.25 16.08
CA SER A 39 0.45 -7.31 17.07
C SER A 39 1.67 -6.58 16.54
N SER A 40 2.08 -5.50 17.20
CA SER A 40 3.36 -4.85 16.93
C SER A 40 4.51 -5.86 17.06
N GLY A 41 5.49 -5.78 16.17
CA GLY A 41 6.63 -6.72 16.14
C GLY A 41 6.33 -8.09 15.52
N SER A 42 5.13 -8.38 15.00
CA SER A 42 4.84 -9.68 14.37
C SER A 42 5.46 -9.88 12.98
N GLY A 43 6.17 -8.89 12.41
CA GLY A 43 6.84 -8.97 11.11
C GLY A 43 6.09 -8.36 9.92
N LYS A 44 4.86 -7.83 10.09
CA LYS A 44 4.00 -7.30 9.01
C LYS A 44 4.69 -6.22 8.16
N THR A 45 5.20 -5.17 8.79
CA THR A 45 5.90 -4.08 8.09
C THR A 45 7.17 -4.57 7.40
N THR A 46 7.88 -5.55 8.00
CA THR A 46 9.06 -6.16 7.36
C THR A 46 8.65 -6.92 6.10
N LEU A 47 7.58 -7.71 6.16
CA LEU A 47 7.05 -8.39 4.97
C LEU A 47 6.62 -7.38 3.91
N LEU A 48 5.87 -6.34 4.30
CA LEU A 48 5.43 -5.30 3.38
C LEU A 48 6.61 -4.57 2.72
N ARG A 49 7.69 -4.31 3.48
CA ARG A 49 8.94 -3.70 2.96
C ARG A 49 9.66 -4.62 1.98
N ILE A 50 9.66 -5.94 2.21
CA ILE A 50 10.19 -6.92 1.27
C ILE A 50 9.39 -6.89 -0.03
N LEU A 51 8.05 -6.87 0.04
CA LEU A 51 7.19 -6.73 -1.14
C LEU A 51 7.45 -5.42 -1.89
N GLY A 52 7.73 -4.34 -1.16
CA GLY A 52 8.06 -3.01 -1.73
C GLY A 52 9.49 -2.89 -2.28
N GLY A 53 10.38 -3.84 -2.00
CA GLY A 53 11.79 -3.79 -2.39
C GLY A 53 12.67 -2.93 -1.50
N PHE A 54 12.14 -2.43 -0.37
CA PHE A 54 12.89 -1.64 0.62
C PHE A 54 13.72 -2.52 1.57
N GLU A 55 13.46 -3.83 1.57
CA GLU A 55 14.20 -4.83 2.33
C GLU A 55 14.38 -6.09 1.46
N LYS A 56 15.55 -6.73 1.54
CA LYS A 56 15.80 -7.99 0.84
C LYS A 56 15.52 -9.17 1.77
N PRO A 57 14.80 -10.20 1.32
CA PRO A 57 14.66 -11.43 2.10
C PRO A 57 16.00 -12.16 2.16
N ASP A 58 16.20 -12.96 3.20
CA ASP A 58 17.37 -13.84 3.30
C ASP A 58 17.17 -15.10 2.44
N THR A 59 15.92 -15.58 2.36
CA THR A 59 15.51 -16.71 1.51
C THR A 59 14.13 -16.46 0.92
N GLY A 60 13.80 -17.25 -0.11
CA GLY A 60 12.49 -17.21 -0.76
C GLY A 60 12.39 -16.21 -1.90
N ARG A 61 11.20 -16.08 -2.45
CA ARG A 61 10.97 -15.21 -3.60
C ARG A 61 9.57 -14.55 -3.59
N VAL A 62 9.46 -13.46 -4.31
CA VAL A 62 8.22 -12.69 -4.53
C VAL A 62 7.94 -12.64 -6.02
N ILE A 63 6.78 -13.15 -6.43
CA ILE A 63 6.34 -13.16 -7.82
C ILE A 63 5.10 -12.29 -7.94
N LEU A 64 5.12 -11.30 -8.84
CA LEU A 64 3.98 -10.41 -9.12
C LEU A 64 3.59 -10.54 -10.60
N ASP A 65 2.34 -10.94 -10.83
CA ASP A 65 1.77 -11.10 -12.18
C ASP A 65 2.67 -11.98 -13.08
N GLY A 66 3.17 -13.10 -12.51
CA GLY A 66 4.06 -14.07 -13.16
C GLY A 66 5.53 -13.65 -13.26
N THR A 67 5.90 -12.45 -12.79
CA THR A 67 7.29 -11.94 -12.85
C THR A 67 7.91 -12.01 -11.46
N ASP A 68 9.10 -12.61 -11.35
CA ASP A 68 9.89 -12.57 -10.12
C ASP A 68 10.45 -11.15 -9.90
N ILE A 69 10.03 -10.52 -8.81
CA ILE A 69 10.42 -9.16 -8.44
C ILE A 69 11.35 -9.12 -7.21
N THR A 70 11.81 -10.28 -6.74
CA THR A 70 12.58 -10.41 -5.48
C THR A 70 13.79 -9.49 -5.43
N ASN A 71 14.54 -9.44 -6.52
CA ASN A 71 15.79 -8.67 -6.60
C ASN A 71 15.64 -7.32 -7.33
N LEU A 72 14.41 -6.94 -7.74
CA LEU A 72 14.18 -5.64 -8.36
C LEU A 72 14.24 -4.53 -7.31
N GLU A 73 14.84 -3.42 -7.69
CA GLU A 73 14.84 -2.19 -6.87
C GLU A 73 13.41 -1.62 -6.74
N PRO A 74 13.09 -0.85 -5.69
CA PRO A 74 11.73 -0.34 -5.45
C PRO A 74 11.13 0.43 -6.63
N PHE A 75 11.96 1.18 -7.37
CA PHE A 75 11.49 2.00 -8.50
C PHE A 75 11.23 1.19 -9.79
N ASP A 76 11.77 -0.04 -9.90
CA ASP A 76 11.56 -0.96 -11.02
C ASP A 76 10.34 -1.87 -10.82
N ARG A 77 9.80 -1.92 -9.59
CA ARG A 77 8.62 -2.76 -9.28
C ARG A 77 7.34 -2.11 -9.78
N PRO A 78 6.41 -2.86 -10.42
CA PRO A 78 5.14 -2.32 -10.91
C PRO A 78 4.11 -2.17 -9.77
N LEU A 79 4.54 -1.63 -8.65
CA LEU A 79 3.75 -1.40 -7.45
C LEU A 79 4.10 -0.04 -6.82
N ASN A 80 3.25 0.42 -5.91
CA ASN A 80 3.54 1.60 -5.09
C ASN A 80 3.33 1.29 -3.61
N TYR A 81 4.05 2.03 -2.76
CA TYR A 81 4.06 1.89 -1.32
C TYR A 81 3.59 3.19 -0.66
N MET A 82 2.57 3.10 0.19
CA MET A 82 2.11 4.20 1.04
C MET A 82 2.63 3.96 2.46
N PHE A 83 3.53 4.83 2.90
CA PHE A 83 4.12 4.77 4.23
C PHE A 83 3.13 5.25 5.31
N GLN A 84 3.26 4.75 6.53
CA GLN A 84 2.46 5.14 7.69
C GLN A 84 2.47 6.66 7.94
N SER A 85 3.61 7.33 7.74
CA SER A 85 3.76 8.80 7.85
C SER A 85 3.28 9.56 6.61
N TYR A 86 2.69 8.86 5.62
CA TYR A 86 2.32 9.39 4.30
C TYR A 86 3.50 9.86 3.44
N ALA A 87 4.65 10.17 4.04
CA ALA A 87 5.89 10.64 3.40
C ALA A 87 5.66 11.76 2.35
N LEU A 88 4.72 12.67 2.59
CA LEU A 88 4.44 13.81 1.71
C LEU A 88 5.59 14.81 1.74
N PHE A 89 5.86 15.45 0.62
CA PHE A 89 6.89 16.48 0.50
C PHE A 89 6.37 17.81 1.08
N PRO A 90 6.83 18.27 2.26
CA PRO A 90 6.23 19.39 2.96
C PRO A 90 6.49 20.74 2.27
N HIS A 91 7.54 20.83 1.45
CA HIS A 91 7.91 22.01 0.67
C HIS A 91 7.13 22.17 -0.63
N LEU A 92 6.42 21.12 -1.07
CA LEU A 92 5.59 21.11 -2.27
C LEU A 92 4.11 21.34 -1.90
N ASN A 93 3.33 21.93 -2.83
CA ASN A 93 1.87 21.94 -2.75
C ASN A 93 1.29 20.58 -3.15
N VAL A 94 -0.04 20.40 -3.04
CA VAL A 94 -0.74 19.15 -3.39
C VAL A 94 -0.50 18.78 -4.85
N PHE A 95 -0.66 19.72 -5.79
CA PHE A 95 -0.41 19.48 -7.22
C PHE A 95 0.98 18.88 -7.46
N ASN A 96 2.01 19.49 -6.91
CA ASN A 96 3.39 19.06 -7.09
C ASN A 96 3.70 17.74 -6.35
N ASN A 97 3.04 17.44 -5.22
CA ASN A 97 3.11 16.14 -4.58
C ASN A 97 2.56 15.05 -5.49
N LEU A 98 1.38 15.25 -6.08
CA LEU A 98 0.78 14.30 -7.02
C LEU A 98 1.62 14.14 -8.28
N ALA A 99 2.07 15.24 -8.87
CA ALA A 99 2.85 15.24 -10.10
C ALA A 99 4.24 14.60 -9.96
N PHE A 100 4.79 14.51 -8.74
CA PHE A 100 6.20 14.14 -8.50
C PHE A 100 6.61 12.85 -9.20
N GLY A 101 5.77 11.82 -9.10
CA GLY A 101 6.09 10.49 -9.64
C GLY A 101 6.00 10.36 -11.16
N ILE A 102 5.49 11.38 -11.87
CA ILE A 102 5.25 11.33 -13.33
C ILE A 102 5.97 12.44 -14.10
N LYS A 103 6.71 13.32 -13.43
CA LYS A 103 7.34 14.51 -14.04
C LYS A 103 8.30 14.20 -15.17
N GLU A 104 9.02 13.08 -15.09
CA GLU A 104 10.07 12.74 -16.05
C GLU A 104 9.52 12.05 -17.31
N ASN A 105 8.31 11.46 -17.22
CA ASN A 105 7.77 10.60 -18.27
C ASN A 105 6.63 11.24 -19.09
N PHE A 106 6.18 12.45 -18.69
CA PHE A 106 5.01 13.09 -19.30
C PHE A 106 5.24 14.58 -19.57
N THR A 107 4.59 15.11 -20.60
CA THR A 107 4.57 16.54 -20.91
C THR A 107 3.81 17.32 -19.83
N LYS A 108 4.03 18.63 -19.74
CA LYS A 108 3.32 19.51 -18.79
C LYS A 108 1.79 19.39 -18.89
N LYS A 109 1.27 19.28 -20.11
CA LYS A 109 -0.17 19.14 -20.36
C LYS A 109 -0.71 17.80 -19.87
N GLU A 110 0.00 16.71 -20.11
CA GLU A 110 -0.38 15.38 -19.64
C GLU A 110 -0.30 15.28 -18.12
N ILE A 111 0.72 15.88 -17.50
CA ILE A 111 0.83 15.96 -16.03
C ILE A 111 -0.38 16.67 -15.45
N GLU A 112 -0.78 17.82 -16.02
CA GLU A 112 -1.97 18.57 -15.53
C GLU A 112 -3.23 17.73 -15.64
N ILE A 113 -3.45 17.04 -16.76
CA ILE A 113 -4.62 16.15 -16.97
C ILE A 113 -4.60 15.01 -15.95
N ASN A 114 -3.47 14.31 -15.79
CA ASN A 114 -3.36 13.18 -14.87
C ASN A 114 -3.57 13.61 -13.41
N VAL A 115 -3.00 14.75 -13.01
CA VAL A 115 -3.17 15.28 -11.65
C VAL A 115 -4.63 15.67 -11.39
N ARG A 116 -5.33 16.34 -12.33
CA ARG A 116 -6.74 16.69 -12.18
C ARG A 116 -7.63 15.45 -12.09
N ASN A 117 -7.39 14.44 -12.93
CA ASN A 117 -8.17 13.20 -12.90
C ASN A 117 -8.01 12.46 -11.55
N ILE A 118 -6.79 12.40 -11.00
CA ILE A 118 -6.56 11.80 -9.68
C ILE A 118 -7.16 12.66 -8.56
N ALA A 119 -7.07 13.99 -8.66
CA ALA A 119 -7.65 14.90 -7.67
C ALA A 119 -9.19 14.80 -7.64
N GLU A 120 -9.84 14.72 -8.80
CA GLU A 120 -11.27 14.46 -8.94
C GLU A 120 -11.67 13.11 -8.33
N LEU A 121 -10.95 12.04 -8.70
CA LEU A 121 -11.18 10.69 -8.17
C LEU A 121 -11.19 10.65 -6.65
N LEU A 122 -10.31 11.44 -6.00
CA LEU A 122 -10.13 11.49 -4.55
C LEU A 122 -10.84 12.70 -3.89
N SER A 123 -11.59 13.50 -4.67
CA SER A 123 -12.31 14.70 -4.20
C SER A 123 -11.40 15.72 -3.49
N ILE A 124 -10.21 15.96 -4.05
CA ILE A 124 -9.19 16.90 -3.52
C ILE A 124 -8.79 18.01 -4.51
N GLU A 125 -9.58 18.26 -5.57
CA GLU A 125 -9.30 19.30 -6.59
C GLU A 125 -9.16 20.69 -5.97
N HIS A 126 -10.02 21.00 -5.00
CA HIS A 126 -10.01 22.28 -4.27
C HIS A 126 -8.76 22.47 -3.39
N LEU A 127 -7.96 21.43 -3.22
CA LEU A 127 -6.73 21.44 -2.41
C LEU A 127 -5.45 21.60 -3.23
N LEU A 128 -5.51 21.52 -4.57
CA LEU A 128 -4.32 21.42 -5.44
C LEU A 128 -3.27 22.50 -5.19
N ASN A 129 -3.68 23.70 -4.83
CA ASN A 129 -2.77 24.83 -4.55
C ASN A 129 -2.34 24.92 -3.08
N ARG A 130 -2.92 24.12 -2.17
CA ARG A 130 -2.58 24.16 -0.74
C ARG A 130 -1.25 23.47 -0.46
N ARG A 131 -0.55 23.96 0.57
CA ARG A 131 0.63 23.31 1.14
C ARG A 131 0.20 22.18 2.09
N ILE A 132 1.03 21.15 2.23
CA ILE A 132 0.72 19.98 3.05
C ILE A 132 0.38 20.34 4.50
N LYS A 133 1.07 21.33 5.08
CA LYS A 133 0.82 21.80 6.47
C LYS A 133 -0.60 22.40 6.68
N GLN A 134 -1.30 22.73 5.62
CA GLN A 134 -2.64 23.34 5.67
C GLN A 134 -3.75 22.29 5.57
N LEU A 135 -3.39 21.00 5.45
CA LEU A 135 -4.31 19.90 5.26
C LEU A 135 -4.59 19.18 6.57
N SER A 136 -5.83 18.73 6.75
CA SER A 136 -6.21 17.77 7.78
C SER A 136 -5.54 16.40 7.53
N GLY A 137 -5.49 15.52 8.54
CA GLY A 137 -4.92 14.18 8.41
C GLY A 137 -5.56 13.36 7.28
N GLY A 138 -6.89 13.40 7.15
CA GLY A 138 -7.60 12.71 6.07
C GLY A 138 -7.32 13.29 4.67
N GLU A 139 -7.14 14.62 4.55
CA GLU A 139 -6.73 15.25 3.29
C GLU A 139 -5.30 14.86 2.92
N GLN A 140 -4.38 14.82 3.88
CA GLN A 140 -3.00 14.34 3.68
C GLN A 140 -2.97 12.89 3.20
N GLN A 141 -3.78 12.04 3.80
CA GLN A 141 -3.92 10.65 3.39
C GLN A 141 -4.39 10.51 1.95
N ARG A 142 -5.44 11.27 1.54
CA ARG A 142 -5.92 11.25 0.15
C ARG A 142 -4.86 11.75 -0.83
N VAL A 143 -4.07 12.76 -0.47
CA VAL A 143 -2.93 13.22 -1.29
C VAL A 143 -1.87 12.13 -1.42
N ALA A 144 -1.53 11.42 -0.32
CA ALA A 144 -0.57 10.31 -0.35
C ALA A 144 -1.08 9.15 -1.22
N LEU A 145 -2.36 8.80 -1.09
CA LEU A 145 -3.01 7.80 -1.92
C LEU A 145 -2.99 8.20 -3.41
N GLY A 146 -3.31 9.47 -3.72
CA GLY A 146 -3.24 10.00 -5.09
C GLY A 146 -1.85 9.92 -5.68
N ARG A 147 -0.81 10.21 -4.88
CA ARG A 147 0.59 10.08 -5.30
C ARG A 147 0.96 8.62 -5.62
N CYS A 148 0.40 7.66 -4.88
CA CYS A 148 0.59 6.26 -5.18
C CYS A 148 -0.18 5.82 -6.43
N LEU A 149 -1.39 6.31 -6.65
CA LEU A 149 -2.27 5.88 -7.74
C LEU A 149 -1.95 6.50 -9.10
N ILE A 150 -1.32 7.69 -9.12
CA ILE A 150 -1.08 8.42 -10.37
C ILE A 150 -0.19 7.67 -11.37
N LYS A 151 0.67 6.78 -10.87
CA LYS A 151 1.50 5.88 -11.68
C LYS A 151 0.75 4.66 -12.21
N LYS A 152 -0.53 4.47 -11.86
CA LYS A 152 -1.35 3.30 -12.22
C LYS A 152 -0.68 1.97 -11.87
N PRO A 153 -0.32 1.74 -10.60
CA PRO A 153 0.37 0.53 -10.18
C PRO A 153 -0.54 -0.70 -10.33
N LYS A 154 0.07 -1.88 -10.50
CA LYS A 154 -0.66 -3.17 -10.47
C LYS A 154 -1.04 -3.58 -9.04
N LEU A 155 -0.21 -3.19 -8.05
CA LEU A 155 -0.34 -3.51 -6.64
C LEU A 155 -0.09 -2.26 -5.80
N LEU A 156 -0.91 -2.03 -4.78
CA LEU A 156 -0.73 -0.97 -3.79
C LEU A 156 -0.48 -1.57 -2.41
N LEU A 157 0.65 -1.21 -1.81
CA LEU A 157 1.03 -1.59 -0.45
C LEU A 157 0.73 -0.43 0.50
N LEU A 158 -0.02 -0.70 1.59
CA LEU A 158 -0.47 0.31 2.56
C LEU A 158 0.02 -0.06 3.96
N ASP A 159 0.91 0.75 4.52
CA ASP A 159 1.46 0.55 5.85
C ASP A 159 0.65 1.34 6.89
N GLU A 160 -0.21 0.65 7.66
CA GLU A 160 -1.12 1.22 8.67
C GLU A 160 -1.89 2.47 8.16
N PRO A 161 -2.63 2.35 7.05
CA PRO A 161 -3.16 3.52 6.34
C PRO A 161 -4.12 4.39 7.14
N LEU A 162 -4.75 3.84 8.19
CA LEU A 162 -5.78 4.52 8.98
C LEU A 162 -5.35 4.86 10.41
N ALA A 163 -4.11 4.53 10.80
CA ALA A 163 -3.64 4.66 12.18
C ALA A 163 -3.69 6.11 12.72
N ALA A 164 -3.49 7.11 11.85
CA ALA A 164 -3.46 8.53 12.23
C ALA A 164 -4.86 9.19 12.31
N LEU A 165 -5.95 8.44 12.06
CA LEU A 165 -7.30 9.00 11.97
C LEU A 165 -8.13 8.74 13.24
N ASP A 166 -8.97 9.71 13.60
CA ASP A 166 -10.00 9.50 14.61
C ASP A 166 -11.06 8.49 14.16
N LYS A 167 -11.83 7.94 15.09
CA LYS A 167 -12.80 6.85 14.83
C LYS A 167 -13.81 7.19 13.72
N LYS A 168 -14.37 8.40 13.73
CA LYS A 168 -15.39 8.83 12.75
C LYS A 168 -14.81 8.96 11.35
N LEU A 169 -13.65 9.59 11.26
CA LEU A 169 -12.95 9.77 9.98
C LEU A 169 -12.44 8.42 9.44
N ARG A 170 -12.00 7.52 10.33
CA ARG A 170 -11.55 6.17 10.00
C ARG A 170 -12.65 5.37 9.29
N SER A 171 -13.86 5.27 9.86
CA SER A 171 -14.98 4.54 9.24
C SER A 171 -15.36 5.10 7.86
N LYS A 172 -15.35 6.43 7.70
CA LYS A 172 -15.60 7.07 6.41
C LYS A 172 -14.50 6.70 5.39
N THR A 173 -13.24 6.75 5.80
CA THR A 173 -12.10 6.46 4.92
C THR A 173 -12.03 4.99 4.54
N GLN A 174 -12.43 4.07 5.42
CA GLN A 174 -12.57 2.64 5.10
C GLN A 174 -13.52 2.42 3.92
N LEU A 175 -14.71 3.03 3.97
CA LEU A 175 -15.68 2.94 2.88
C LEU A 175 -15.15 3.56 1.58
N GLU A 176 -14.45 4.69 1.67
CA GLU A 176 -13.82 5.34 0.52
C GLU A 176 -12.74 4.45 -0.12
N LEU A 177 -11.87 3.83 0.68
CA LEU A 177 -10.81 2.93 0.20
C LEU A 177 -11.39 1.68 -0.48
N THR A 178 -12.41 1.05 0.12
CA THR A 178 -13.07 -0.12 -0.45
C THR A 178 -13.76 0.22 -1.78
N THR A 179 -14.46 1.34 -1.83
CA THR A 179 -15.13 1.83 -3.05
C THR A 179 -14.11 2.13 -4.15
N LEU A 180 -13.00 2.78 -3.79
CA LEU A 180 -11.93 3.12 -4.71
C LEU A 180 -11.25 1.88 -5.28
N GLN A 181 -10.94 0.89 -4.43
CA GLN A 181 -10.31 -0.36 -4.85
C GLN A 181 -11.21 -1.12 -5.85
N LYS A 182 -12.51 -1.25 -5.56
CA LYS A 182 -13.50 -1.87 -6.46
C LYS A 182 -13.60 -1.15 -7.80
N LYS A 183 -13.58 0.19 -7.79
CA LYS A 183 -13.63 1.03 -9.00
C LYS A 183 -12.39 0.86 -9.86
N LEU A 184 -11.20 0.83 -9.24
CA LEU A 184 -9.91 0.75 -9.93
C LEU A 184 -9.49 -0.68 -10.30
N LYS A 185 -10.06 -1.70 -9.63
CA LYS A 185 -9.69 -3.12 -9.77
C LYS A 185 -8.18 -3.36 -9.58
N ILE A 186 -7.55 -2.61 -8.68
CA ILE A 186 -6.15 -2.76 -8.28
C ILE A 186 -6.11 -3.70 -7.06
N THR A 187 -5.08 -4.54 -6.95
CA THR A 187 -4.83 -5.34 -5.75
C THR A 187 -4.27 -4.45 -4.65
N PHE A 188 -4.85 -4.51 -3.45
CA PHE A 188 -4.37 -3.81 -2.27
C PHE A 188 -3.87 -4.82 -1.24
N VAL A 189 -2.69 -4.56 -0.67
CA VAL A 189 -2.18 -5.27 0.52
C VAL A 189 -1.93 -4.24 1.60
N PHE A 190 -2.57 -4.40 2.75
CA PHE A 190 -2.38 -3.48 3.86
C PHE A 190 -2.02 -4.22 5.15
N VAL A 191 -1.30 -3.52 6.01
CA VAL A 191 -0.99 -4.00 7.36
C VAL A 191 -1.77 -3.19 8.38
N THR A 192 -2.25 -3.86 9.41
CA THR A 192 -2.92 -3.25 10.55
C THR A 192 -2.73 -4.07 11.81
N HIS A 193 -2.88 -3.45 12.96
CA HIS A 193 -3.02 -4.12 14.26
C HIS A 193 -4.47 -4.04 14.79
N ASP A 194 -5.37 -3.40 14.06
CA ASP A 194 -6.78 -3.21 14.40
C ASP A 194 -7.64 -4.28 13.72
N GLN A 195 -8.35 -5.09 14.52
CA GLN A 195 -9.19 -6.18 14.01
C GLN A 195 -10.41 -5.64 13.26
N GLU A 196 -11.01 -4.52 13.70
CA GLU A 196 -12.16 -3.91 13.02
C GLU A 196 -11.78 -3.45 11.61
N GLU A 197 -10.56 -2.88 11.46
CA GLU A 197 -10.03 -2.52 10.14
C GLU A 197 -9.85 -3.74 9.26
N ALA A 198 -9.18 -4.78 9.77
CA ALA A 198 -8.93 -5.99 9.01
C ALA A 198 -10.23 -6.63 8.52
N MET A 199 -11.23 -6.77 9.39
CA MET A 199 -12.51 -7.36 9.06
C MET A 199 -13.36 -6.51 8.10
N SER A 200 -13.25 -5.18 8.18
CA SER A 200 -14.09 -4.28 7.36
C SER A 200 -13.54 -4.03 5.96
N LEU A 201 -12.21 -4.11 5.78
CA LEU A 201 -11.54 -3.79 4.51
C LEU A 201 -11.20 -5.02 3.67
N SER A 202 -10.91 -6.16 4.33
CA SER A 202 -10.32 -7.30 3.62
C SER A 202 -11.37 -8.18 2.94
N ASP A 203 -11.05 -8.64 1.73
CA ASP A 203 -11.71 -9.81 1.14
C ASP A 203 -11.18 -11.10 1.78
N ARG A 204 -9.86 -11.12 2.04
CA ARG A 204 -9.14 -12.14 2.83
C ARG A 204 -8.05 -11.47 3.67
N MET A 205 -7.69 -12.13 4.79
CA MET A 205 -6.61 -11.67 5.63
C MET A 205 -5.73 -12.82 6.12
N ALA A 206 -4.47 -12.49 6.44
CA ALA A 206 -3.57 -13.39 7.15
C ALA A 206 -3.28 -12.84 8.55
N ILE A 207 -3.34 -13.72 9.55
CA ILE A 207 -2.99 -13.40 10.94
C ILE A 207 -1.52 -13.74 11.14
N MET A 208 -0.72 -12.74 11.48
CA MET A 208 0.72 -12.88 11.72
C MET A 208 1.06 -12.80 13.22
N LYS A 209 1.90 -13.72 13.69
CA LYS A 209 2.44 -13.73 15.05
C LYS A 209 3.87 -14.29 15.05
N ASN A 210 4.79 -13.58 15.71
CA ASN A 210 6.18 -14.01 15.86
C ASN A 210 6.85 -14.41 14.53
N GLY A 211 6.60 -13.67 13.47
CA GLY A 211 7.20 -13.94 12.16
C GLY A 211 6.59 -15.08 11.37
N LEU A 212 5.48 -15.65 11.82
CA LEU A 212 4.75 -16.75 11.18
C LEU A 212 3.34 -16.31 10.76
N ILE A 213 2.79 -16.93 9.72
CA ILE A 213 1.36 -16.88 9.41
C ILE A 213 0.68 -18.01 10.17
N LEU A 214 -0.27 -17.65 11.04
CA LEU A 214 -1.06 -18.61 11.82
C LEU A 214 -2.26 -19.11 11.03
N GLU A 215 -2.92 -18.20 10.30
CA GLU A 215 -4.14 -18.46 9.56
C GLU A 215 -4.25 -17.49 8.39
N CYS A 216 -4.89 -17.93 7.31
CA CYS A 216 -5.26 -17.09 6.16
C CYS A 216 -6.65 -17.48 5.68
N SER A 217 -7.63 -16.61 5.89
CA SER A 217 -9.04 -16.85 5.58
C SER A 217 -9.77 -15.56 5.16
N SER A 218 -11.03 -15.68 4.73
CA SER A 218 -11.97 -14.54 4.69
C SER A 218 -12.32 -14.10 6.12
N PRO A 219 -12.72 -12.84 6.34
CA PRO A 219 -13.19 -12.33 7.63
C PRO A 219 -14.34 -13.11 8.21
#